data_c863612ba0d1f84b8de87b38c3b44415
#
_entry.id   c863612ba0d1f84b8de87b38c3b44415
#
_cell.length_a   1.000
_cell.length_b   1.000
_cell.length_c   1.000
_cell.angle_alpha   90.00
_cell.angle_beta   90.00
_cell.angle_gamma   90.00
#
_symmetry.space_group_name_H-M   'P 1'
#
loop_
_entity.id
_entity.type
_entity.pdbx_description
1 polymer ?
#
loop_
_entity_poly.entity_id
_entity_poly.type
_entity_poly.pdbx_seq_one_letter_code
_entity_poly.pdbx_strand_id
1 'polypeptide(L)'
;MFHKLRHPRRCYVVCTIPRSGSNLLTDGLHATRQAGMPKQFFLPKSEGRYGAELGVDPGTDYPGYVRGIVNAKTTRNEVFGFKLMSWYLDDFLARLRDTSAFGGTATNDLAMLRNAFPRLRFVHIVRRHKLRQALSTARALQTGLWKVQEGKTALRPPQFDAELIEQSLHEAERQEKSWFTFFQRVGVEPFQVEYEELCRDYEATIRNTLDFLKISLPRGVRIGSPVTIRQADEISRIWEERFVTERPSAYLPAHG
;
A
#
# COMPACT_ATOMS: atom_id res chain seq x y z
N MET A 1 16.53 -17.37 23.68
CA MET A 1 16.52 -18.00 22.33
C MET A 1 16.99 -16.94 21.35
N PHE A 2 18.22 -16.97 20.88
CA PHE A 2 18.78 -15.97 19.96
C PHE A 2 18.10 -16.10 18.61
N HIS A 3 17.19 -15.17 18.27
CA HIS A 3 16.68 -15.07 16.91
C HIS A 3 17.85 -14.73 15.99
N LYS A 4 18.22 -15.69 15.13
CA LYS A 4 19.22 -15.49 14.10
C LYS A 4 18.82 -14.27 13.28
N LEU A 5 19.66 -13.23 13.27
CA LEU A 5 19.45 -12.01 12.47
C LEU A 5 19.21 -12.41 11.03
N ARG A 6 18.05 -12.04 10.48
CA ARG A 6 17.67 -12.34 9.10
C ARG A 6 17.91 -11.11 8.25
N HIS A 7 18.83 -11.21 7.32
CA HIS A 7 19.06 -10.16 6.34
C HIS A 7 18.25 -10.49 5.07
N PRO A 8 17.35 -9.60 4.63
CA PRO A 8 16.59 -9.87 3.42
C PRO A 8 17.51 -9.84 2.19
N ARG A 9 17.35 -10.82 1.31
CA ARG A 9 17.96 -10.79 -0.03
C ARG A 9 17.08 -10.06 -1.04
N ARG A 10 15.81 -9.88 -0.73
CA ARG A 10 14.83 -9.19 -1.56
C ARG A 10 13.94 -8.33 -0.69
N CYS A 11 13.87 -7.06 -1.04
CA CYS A 11 12.90 -6.15 -0.46
C CYS A 11 11.96 -5.64 -1.53
N TYR A 12 10.71 -5.41 -1.15
CA TYR A 12 9.77 -4.72 -2.02
C TYR A 12 8.84 -3.82 -1.22
N VAL A 13 8.36 -2.77 -1.88
CA VAL A 13 7.37 -1.86 -1.35
C VAL A 13 6.13 -1.85 -2.24
N VAL A 14 4.95 -1.96 -1.63
CA VAL A 14 3.67 -1.73 -2.28
C VAL A 14 3.33 -0.25 -2.11
N CYS A 15 3.55 0.52 -3.17
CA CYS A 15 3.23 1.93 -3.28
C CYS A 15 1.75 2.10 -3.58
N THR A 16 1.04 2.90 -2.80
CA THR A 16 -0.42 2.91 -2.87
C THR A 16 -1.01 4.22 -2.33
N ILE A 17 -2.31 4.38 -2.60
CA ILE A 17 -3.16 5.41 -2.02
C ILE A 17 -4.42 4.75 -1.41
N PRO A 18 -5.21 5.45 -0.60
CA PRO A 18 -6.43 4.88 -0.02
C PRO A 18 -7.38 4.30 -1.06
N ARG A 19 -8.00 3.18 -0.74
CA ARG A 19 -9.05 2.51 -1.54
C ARG A 19 -8.63 2.07 -2.95
N SER A 20 -7.34 1.98 -3.24
CA SER A 20 -6.79 1.44 -4.50
C SER A 20 -6.84 -0.09 -4.61
N GLY A 21 -7.30 -0.82 -3.58
CA GLY A 21 -7.26 -2.30 -3.55
C GLY A 21 -5.98 -2.89 -2.96
N SER A 22 -5.12 -2.06 -2.36
CA SER A 22 -3.84 -2.53 -1.82
C SER A 22 -3.94 -3.62 -0.75
N ASN A 23 -5.04 -3.67 0.02
CA ASN A 23 -5.26 -4.76 0.97
C ASN A 23 -5.50 -6.09 0.24
N LEU A 24 -6.27 -6.08 -0.87
CA LEU A 24 -6.51 -7.27 -1.68
C LEU A 24 -5.18 -7.83 -2.23
N LEU A 25 -4.33 -6.97 -2.77
CA LEU A 25 -3.00 -7.35 -3.25
C LEU A 25 -2.11 -7.87 -2.12
N THR A 26 -2.00 -7.13 -1.01
CA THR A 26 -1.10 -7.50 0.10
C THR A 26 -1.56 -8.76 0.84
N ASP A 27 -2.88 -8.97 0.97
CA ASP A 27 -3.43 -10.19 1.56
C ASP A 27 -3.15 -11.40 0.64
N GLY A 28 -3.22 -11.23 -0.70
CA GLY A 28 -2.85 -12.25 -1.67
C GLY A 28 -1.37 -12.61 -1.63
N LEU A 29 -0.50 -11.63 -1.63
CA LEU A 29 0.94 -11.85 -1.49
C LEU A 29 1.26 -12.57 -0.18
N HIS A 30 0.63 -12.16 0.93
CA HIS A 30 0.80 -12.81 2.22
C HIS A 30 0.30 -14.27 2.24
N ALA A 31 -0.83 -14.56 1.61
CA ALA A 31 -1.41 -15.91 1.55
C ALA A 31 -0.48 -16.92 0.87
N THR A 32 0.43 -16.48 0.00
CA THR A 32 1.45 -17.34 -0.61
C THR A 32 2.48 -17.87 0.37
N ARG A 33 2.62 -17.26 1.56
CA ARG A 33 3.66 -17.52 2.58
C ARG A 33 5.10 -17.36 2.06
N GLN A 34 5.27 -16.86 0.84
CA GLN A 34 6.57 -16.63 0.21
C GLN A 34 6.94 -15.14 0.12
N ALA A 35 5.95 -14.26 0.03
CA ALA A 35 6.16 -12.83 -0.15
C ALA A 35 6.18 -12.01 1.15
N GLY A 36 6.19 -12.65 2.30
CA GLY A 36 6.13 -11.97 3.59
C GLY A 36 4.71 -11.50 3.92
N MET A 37 4.65 -10.48 4.76
CA MET A 37 3.39 -9.87 5.19
C MET A 37 3.51 -8.35 5.03
N PRO A 38 3.29 -7.82 3.81
CA PRO A 38 3.49 -6.40 3.54
C PRO A 38 2.42 -5.54 4.24
N LYS A 39 2.78 -4.96 5.39
CA LYS A 39 1.95 -4.05 6.17
C LYS A 39 2.55 -2.64 6.18
N GLN A 40 1.78 -1.68 6.71
CA GLN A 40 2.22 -0.29 6.90
C GLN A 40 3.04 -0.19 8.20
N PHE A 41 4.24 -0.74 8.20
CA PHE A 41 5.12 -0.72 9.37
C PHE A 41 5.59 0.70 9.72
N PHE A 42 5.77 1.54 8.70
CA PHE A 42 6.30 2.91 8.79
C PHE A 42 5.20 3.98 8.76
N LEU A 43 3.96 3.61 9.04
CA LEU A 43 2.88 4.55 9.24
C LEU A 43 2.99 5.13 10.66
N PRO A 44 3.09 6.47 10.84
CA PRO A 44 3.37 7.09 12.15
C PRO A 44 2.51 6.55 13.30
N LYS A 45 1.19 6.44 13.09
CA LYS A 45 0.28 5.89 14.12
C LYS A 45 0.48 4.41 14.45
N SER A 46 1.23 3.67 13.64
CA SER A 46 1.49 2.23 13.84
C SER A 46 2.86 1.95 14.44
N GLU A 47 3.78 2.90 14.33
CA GLU A 47 5.18 2.73 14.73
C GLU A 47 5.34 2.49 16.21
N GLY A 48 4.62 3.22 17.07
CA GLY A 48 4.67 3.03 18.51
C GLY A 48 4.33 1.60 18.95
N ARG A 49 3.32 0.98 18.32
CA ARG A 49 2.98 -0.43 18.58
C ARG A 49 4.09 -1.38 18.14
N TYR A 50 4.61 -1.20 16.92
CA TYR A 50 5.69 -2.07 16.44
C TYR A 50 7.00 -1.83 17.18
N GLY A 51 7.28 -0.58 17.59
CA GLY A 51 8.41 -0.24 18.43
C GLY A 51 8.37 -0.96 19.78
N ALA A 52 7.20 -0.98 20.41
CA ALA A 52 6.98 -1.72 21.66
C ALA A 52 7.18 -3.24 21.47
N GLU A 53 6.72 -3.83 20.35
CA GLU A 53 6.98 -5.24 20.01
C GLU A 53 8.48 -5.55 19.88
N LEU A 54 9.29 -4.58 19.47
CA LEU A 54 10.72 -4.71 19.24
C LEU A 54 11.59 -4.25 20.41
N GLY A 55 11.03 -3.57 21.39
CA GLY A 55 11.77 -2.91 22.46
C GLY A 55 12.59 -1.71 21.98
N VAL A 56 12.16 -1.03 20.92
CA VAL A 56 12.83 0.14 20.32
C VAL A 56 11.83 1.29 20.21
N ASP A 57 12.21 2.47 20.67
CA ASP A 57 11.42 3.67 20.46
C ASP A 57 11.75 4.32 19.10
N PRO A 58 10.80 4.35 18.14
CA PRO A 58 11.04 4.94 16.83
C PRO A 58 11.26 6.47 16.86
N GLY A 59 10.92 7.13 17.98
CA GLY A 59 11.17 8.57 18.16
C GLY A 59 12.62 8.89 18.49
N THR A 60 13.32 7.99 19.16
CA THR A 60 14.71 8.19 19.61
C THR A 60 15.72 7.36 18.81
N ASP A 61 15.33 6.20 18.31
CA ASP A 61 16.19 5.30 17.50
C ASP A 61 15.44 4.80 16.25
N TYR A 62 15.24 5.68 15.28
CA TYR A 62 14.58 5.31 14.02
C TYR A 62 15.37 4.29 13.20
N PRO A 63 16.73 4.35 13.10
CA PRO A 63 17.50 3.32 12.43
C PRO A 63 17.37 1.94 13.07
N GLY A 64 17.40 1.86 14.41
CA GLY A 64 17.16 0.64 15.15
C GLY A 64 15.76 0.08 14.91
N TYR A 65 14.76 0.95 14.90
CA TYR A 65 13.38 0.57 14.56
C TYR A 65 13.26 -0.03 13.16
N VAL A 66 13.80 0.66 12.12
CA VAL A 66 13.76 0.17 10.72
C VAL A 66 14.47 -1.19 10.61
N ARG A 67 15.67 -1.33 11.15
CA ARG A 67 16.42 -2.60 11.16
C ARG A 67 15.68 -3.70 11.93
N GLY A 68 15.08 -3.36 13.06
CA GLY A 68 14.27 -4.27 13.87
C GLY A 68 13.06 -4.79 13.10
N ILE A 69 12.31 -3.92 12.42
CA ILE A 69 11.18 -4.31 11.55
C ILE A 69 11.65 -5.21 10.41
N VAL A 70 12.69 -4.79 9.67
CA VAL A 70 13.22 -5.57 8.55
C VAL A 70 13.61 -6.98 9.02
N ASN A 71 14.36 -7.07 10.10
CA ASN A 71 14.79 -8.35 10.65
C ASN A 71 13.63 -9.22 11.14
N ALA A 72 12.72 -8.66 11.94
CA ALA A 72 11.60 -9.39 12.54
C ALA A 72 10.55 -9.86 11.51
N LYS A 73 10.38 -9.11 10.41
CA LYS A 73 9.34 -9.38 9.39
C LYS A 73 9.90 -10.01 8.11
N THR A 74 11.21 -10.24 8.02
CA THR A 74 11.84 -11.02 6.93
C THR A 74 11.47 -12.50 7.04
N THR A 75 11.02 -13.07 5.95
CA THR A 75 10.61 -14.48 5.85
C THR A 75 11.82 -15.44 5.88
N ARG A 76 11.54 -16.76 5.97
CA ARG A 76 12.61 -17.79 5.90
C ARG A 76 13.32 -17.82 4.55
N ASN A 77 12.64 -17.44 3.47
CA ASN A 77 13.21 -17.32 2.12
C ASN A 77 13.82 -15.92 1.86
N GLU A 78 14.11 -15.16 2.94
CA GLU A 78 14.82 -13.89 2.92
C GLU A 78 14.11 -12.78 2.10
N VAL A 79 12.78 -12.76 2.17
CA VAL A 79 11.94 -11.72 1.55
C VAL A 79 11.39 -10.80 2.62
N PHE A 80 11.50 -9.49 2.41
CA PHE A 80 10.85 -8.47 3.21
C PHE A 80 9.96 -7.61 2.32
N GLY A 81 8.70 -7.44 2.70
CA GLY A 81 7.74 -6.59 2.00
C GLY A 81 7.06 -5.63 2.96
N PHE A 82 6.79 -4.41 2.50
CA PHE A 82 6.02 -3.42 3.25
C PHE A 82 5.11 -2.63 2.32
N LYS A 83 4.16 -1.90 2.91
CA LYS A 83 3.22 -1.04 2.20
C LYS A 83 3.44 0.40 2.64
N LEU A 84 3.43 1.32 1.66
CA LEU A 84 3.65 2.74 1.86
C LEU A 84 2.55 3.54 1.16
N MET A 85 1.96 4.52 1.85
CA MET A 85 0.99 5.44 1.28
C MET A 85 1.68 6.73 0.86
N SER A 86 1.24 7.36 -0.21
CA SER A 86 1.82 8.61 -0.70
C SER A 86 1.79 9.75 0.32
N TRP A 87 0.73 9.84 1.13
CA TRP A 87 0.52 10.97 2.03
C TRP A 87 1.53 11.06 3.20
N TYR A 88 2.28 10.00 3.50
CA TYR A 88 3.38 10.04 4.47
C TYR A 88 4.74 9.66 3.86
N LEU A 89 4.83 9.64 2.52
CA LEU A 89 6.07 9.29 1.81
C LEU A 89 7.20 10.26 2.14
N ASP A 90 6.92 11.57 2.07
CA ASP A 90 7.95 12.59 2.27
C ASP A 90 8.44 12.60 3.73
N ASP A 91 7.56 12.43 4.71
CA ASP A 91 7.94 12.26 6.12
C ASP A 91 8.81 11.02 6.33
N PHE A 92 8.42 9.89 5.75
CA PHE A 92 9.20 8.65 5.79
C PHE A 92 10.60 8.83 5.19
N LEU A 93 10.71 9.49 4.03
CA LEU A 93 11.98 9.76 3.38
C LEU A 93 12.84 10.73 4.19
N ALA A 94 12.25 11.78 4.76
CA ALA A 94 12.94 12.73 5.61
C ALA A 94 13.57 12.03 6.82
N ARG A 95 12.78 11.21 7.51
CA ARG A 95 13.27 10.46 8.69
C ARG A 95 14.40 9.48 8.36
N LEU A 96 14.37 8.84 7.19
CA LEU A 96 15.50 8.02 6.74
C LEU A 96 16.72 8.86 6.44
N ARG A 97 16.55 10.04 5.82
CA ARG A 97 17.63 10.94 5.43
C ARG A 97 18.36 11.53 6.64
N ASP A 98 17.62 11.86 7.69
CA ASP A 98 18.15 12.43 8.92
C ASP A 98 19.01 11.44 9.73
N THR A 99 19.05 10.17 9.30
CA THR A 99 19.89 9.17 9.94
C THR A 99 21.19 8.95 9.16
N SER A 100 22.33 9.01 9.86
CA SER A 100 23.65 8.66 9.27
C SER A 100 23.67 7.22 8.74
N ALA A 101 22.87 6.33 9.32
CA ALA A 101 22.81 4.91 8.97
C ALA A 101 22.27 4.64 7.55
N PHE A 102 21.40 5.50 7.02
CA PHE A 102 20.77 5.32 5.71
C PHE A 102 21.04 6.50 4.78
N GLY A 103 21.03 7.72 5.32
CA GLY A 103 21.21 8.97 4.58
C GLY A 103 22.66 9.40 4.40
N GLY A 104 23.57 9.06 5.33
CA GLY A 104 24.90 9.64 5.44
C GLY A 104 25.77 9.57 4.18
N THR A 105 25.69 8.49 3.39
CA THR A 105 26.43 8.32 2.12
C THR A 105 25.53 8.30 0.89
N ALA A 106 24.23 8.49 1.07
CA ALA A 106 23.26 8.39 -0.01
C ALA A 106 23.28 9.65 -0.89
N THR A 107 23.42 9.48 -2.19
CA THR A 107 23.43 10.58 -3.17
C THR A 107 22.02 11.03 -3.57
N ASN A 108 21.02 10.19 -3.33
CA ASN A 108 19.61 10.45 -3.63
C ASN A 108 18.68 9.51 -2.82
N ASP A 109 17.38 9.74 -2.92
CA ASP A 109 16.37 8.96 -2.20
C ASP A 109 16.41 7.46 -2.53
N LEU A 110 16.72 7.07 -3.77
CA LEU A 110 16.81 5.66 -4.15
C LEU A 110 18.00 4.96 -3.49
N ALA A 111 19.17 5.63 -3.45
CA ALA A 111 20.35 5.12 -2.77
C ALA A 111 20.07 4.93 -1.27
N MET A 112 19.47 5.94 -0.65
CA MET A 112 19.05 5.89 0.76
C MET A 112 18.07 4.75 1.04
N LEU A 113 17.04 4.60 0.22
CA LEU A 113 16.08 3.50 0.33
C LEU A 113 16.76 2.14 0.18
N ARG A 114 17.75 2.00 -0.70
CA ARG A 114 18.51 0.76 -0.89
C ARG A 114 19.48 0.46 0.24
N ASN A 115 19.95 1.49 0.97
CA ASN A 115 20.71 1.31 2.21
C ASN A 115 19.82 0.70 3.31
N ALA A 116 18.57 1.15 3.41
CA ALA A 116 17.61 0.62 4.39
C ALA A 116 17.00 -0.73 3.95
N PHE A 117 16.76 -0.91 2.65
CA PHE A 117 16.03 -2.04 2.05
C PHE A 117 16.82 -2.60 0.84
N PRO A 118 17.72 -3.55 1.05
CA PRO A 118 18.55 -4.09 -0.02
C PRO A 118 17.75 -4.64 -1.21
N ARG A 119 18.19 -4.30 -2.43
CA ARG A 119 17.56 -4.74 -3.69
C ARG A 119 16.06 -4.41 -3.77
N LEU A 120 15.68 -3.23 -3.22
CA LEU A 120 14.30 -2.78 -3.18
C LEU A 120 13.68 -2.74 -4.59
N ARG A 121 12.49 -3.34 -4.71
CA ARG A 121 11.61 -3.28 -5.89
C ARG A 121 10.32 -2.58 -5.55
N PHE A 122 9.76 -1.88 -6.52
CA PHE A 122 8.56 -1.08 -6.36
C PHE A 122 7.39 -1.73 -7.10
N VAL A 123 6.31 -1.97 -6.37
CA VAL A 123 5.02 -2.41 -6.92
C VAL A 123 4.04 -1.27 -6.68
N HIS A 124 3.47 -0.71 -7.73
CA HIS A 124 2.51 0.39 -7.64
C HIS A 124 1.11 -0.11 -7.97
N ILE A 125 0.21 -0.09 -6.99
CA ILE A 125 -1.18 -0.46 -7.24
C ILE A 125 -2.02 0.79 -7.48
N VAL A 126 -2.68 0.81 -8.64
CA VAL A 126 -3.56 1.89 -9.11
C VAL A 126 -4.99 1.39 -9.27
N ARG A 127 -5.94 2.30 -9.20
CA ARG A 127 -7.35 2.04 -9.53
C ARG A 127 -7.76 2.98 -10.64
N ARG A 128 -8.17 2.43 -11.80
CA ARG A 128 -8.57 3.23 -12.97
C ARG A 128 -9.84 4.04 -12.71
N HIS A 129 -10.84 3.42 -12.12
CA HIS A 129 -12.11 4.07 -11.80
C HIS A 129 -11.98 5.00 -10.59
N LYS A 130 -11.48 6.24 -10.82
CA LYS A 130 -11.23 7.23 -9.77
C LYS A 130 -12.49 7.62 -9.00
N LEU A 131 -13.61 7.81 -9.68
CA LEU A 131 -14.87 8.13 -9.00
C LEU A 131 -15.29 7.01 -8.04
N ARG A 132 -15.20 5.74 -8.46
CA ARG A 132 -15.48 4.61 -7.55
C ARG A 132 -14.49 4.51 -6.40
N GLN A 133 -13.25 4.95 -6.60
CA GLN A 133 -12.27 5.06 -5.52
C GLN A 133 -12.66 6.16 -4.54
N ALA A 134 -13.06 7.33 -5.04
CA ALA A 134 -13.52 8.46 -4.25
C ALA A 134 -14.78 8.13 -3.44
N LEU A 135 -15.79 7.53 -4.06
CA LEU A 135 -17.00 7.02 -3.38
C LEU A 135 -16.65 6.08 -2.23
N SER A 136 -15.72 5.15 -2.47
CA SER A 136 -15.25 4.22 -1.43
C SER A 136 -14.50 4.93 -0.31
N THR A 137 -13.78 6.02 -0.61
CA THR A 137 -13.06 6.85 0.37
C THR A 137 -14.05 7.66 1.21
N ALA A 138 -14.98 8.35 0.57
CA ALA A 138 -16.02 9.12 1.26
C ALA A 138 -16.83 8.25 2.23
N ARG A 139 -17.23 7.05 1.80
CA ARG A 139 -17.90 6.08 2.68
C ARG A 139 -17.02 5.65 3.86
N ALA A 140 -15.74 5.39 3.62
CA ALA A 140 -14.81 4.99 4.70
C ALA A 140 -14.57 6.11 5.71
N LEU A 141 -14.53 7.37 5.26
CA LEU A 141 -14.43 8.54 6.13
C LEU A 141 -15.66 8.71 7.03
N GLN A 142 -16.86 8.53 6.47
CA GLN A 142 -18.12 8.64 7.22
C GLN A 142 -18.33 7.50 8.22
N THR A 143 -17.96 6.28 7.84
CA THR A 143 -18.26 5.07 8.60
C THR A 143 -17.13 4.61 9.52
N GLY A 144 -15.91 5.12 9.33
CA GLY A 144 -14.70 4.60 9.99
C GLY A 144 -14.23 3.23 9.49
N LEU A 145 -14.92 2.62 8.52
CA LEU A 145 -14.64 1.28 8.00
C LEU A 145 -13.65 1.32 6.81
N TRP A 146 -12.38 1.31 7.12
CA TRP A 146 -11.31 1.25 6.11
C TRP A 146 -11.05 -0.16 5.56
N LYS A 147 -11.44 -1.18 6.30
CA LYS A 147 -11.37 -2.59 5.88
C LYS A 147 -12.63 -3.29 6.39
N VAL A 148 -13.30 -4.05 5.52
CA VAL A 148 -14.36 -4.94 5.98
C VAL A 148 -13.71 -6.07 6.76
N GLN A 149 -14.09 -6.19 8.00
CA GLN A 149 -13.72 -7.28 8.90
C GLN A 149 -15.00 -7.84 9.48
N GLU A 150 -15.07 -9.15 9.62
CA GLU A 150 -16.18 -9.83 10.27
C GLU A 150 -16.40 -9.23 11.68
N GLY A 151 -17.65 -8.90 12.01
CA GLY A 151 -18.01 -8.31 13.32
C GLY A 151 -17.81 -6.81 13.47
N LYS A 152 -17.26 -6.08 12.49
CA LYS A 152 -17.22 -4.60 12.51
C LYS A 152 -18.39 -4.02 11.75
N THR A 153 -19.27 -3.32 12.46
CA THR A 153 -20.35 -2.53 11.90
C THR A 153 -19.95 -1.06 11.74
N ALA A 154 -20.54 -0.39 10.77
CA ALA A 154 -20.39 1.06 10.62
C ALA A 154 -20.94 1.79 11.85
N LEU A 155 -20.23 2.84 12.28
CA LEU A 155 -20.70 3.71 13.36
C LEU A 155 -22.00 4.42 12.98
N ARG A 156 -22.17 4.71 11.71
CA ARG A 156 -23.37 5.33 11.09
C ARG A 156 -23.55 4.78 9.69
N PRO A 157 -24.79 4.68 9.18
CA PRO A 157 -24.99 4.40 7.76
C PRO A 157 -24.37 5.55 6.93
N PRO A 158 -23.70 5.25 5.80
CA PRO A 158 -23.14 6.28 4.96
C PRO A 158 -24.26 7.07 4.27
N GLN A 159 -24.07 8.39 4.14
CA GLN A 159 -24.98 9.29 3.44
C GLN A 159 -24.31 9.84 2.18
N PHE A 160 -25.09 10.08 1.14
CA PHE A 160 -24.57 10.73 -0.06
C PHE A 160 -24.15 12.16 0.26
N ASP A 161 -22.92 12.49 -0.09
CA ASP A 161 -22.30 13.79 0.11
C ASP A 161 -21.43 14.10 -1.12
N ALA A 162 -21.96 14.91 -2.02
CA ALA A 162 -21.30 15.23 -3.29
C ALA A 162 -19.98 15.98 -3.07
N GLU A 163 -19.92 16.87 -2.08
CA GLU A 163 -18.71 17.64 -1.78
C GLU A 163 -17.60 16.75 -1.24
N LEU A 164 -17.91 15.86 -0.30
CA LEU A 164 -16.95 14.90 0.24
C LEU A 164 -16.44 13.92 -0.83
N ILE A 165 -17.30 13.54 -1.79
CA ILE A 165 -16.92 12.68 -2.91
C ILE A 165 -15.95 13.42 -3.83
N GLU A 166 -16.24 14.68 -4.18
CA GLU A 166 -15.39 15.53 -5.02
C GLU A 166 -14.03 15.78 -4.38
N GLN A 167 -14.00 16.12 -3.09
CA GLN A 167 -12.76 16.25 -2.30
C GLN A 167 -11.96 14.96 -2.30
N SER A 168 -12.63 13.81 -2.14
CA SER A 168 -11.99 12.48 -2.17
C SER A 168 -11.42 12.14 -3.54
N LEU A 169 -12.06 12.60 -4.63
CA LEU A 169 -11.58 12.43 -6.00
C LEU A 169 -10.31 13.23 -6.24
N HIS A 170 -10.33 14.53 -5.98
CA HIS A 170 -9.15 15.40 -6.11
C HIS A 170 -7.98 14.93 -5.23
N GLU A 171 -8.27 14.46 -4.02
CA GLU A 171 -7.24 13.94 -3.13
C GLU A 171 -6.61 12.64 -3.67
N ALA A 172 -7.41 11.76 -4.26
CA ALA A 172 -6.89 10.53 -4.89
C ALA A 172 -5.98 10.85 -6.08
N GLU A 173 -6.36 11.82 -6.92
CA GLU A 173 -5.56 12.29 -8.07
C GLU A 173 -4.25 12.94 -7.61
N ARG A 174 -4.32 13.81 -6.60
CA ARG A 174 -3.14 14.46 -6.01
C ARG A 174 -2.15 13.43 -5.45
N GLN A 175 -2.65 12.45 -4.72
CA GLN A 175 -1.84 11.38 -4.13
C GLN A 175 -1.22 10.47 -5.20
N GLU A 176 -1.92 10.17 -6.26
CA GLU A 176 -1.38 9.38 -7.37
C GLU A 176 -0.29 10.14 -8.13
N LYS A 177 -0.52 11.44 -8.38
CA LYS A 177 0.50 12.33 -8.96
C LYS A 177 1.77 12.39 -8.09
N SER A 178 1.63 12.36 -6.76
CA SER A 178 2.76 12.30 -5.84
C SER A 178 3.62 11.05 -6.06
N TRP A 179 3.01 9.86 -6.23
CA TRP A 179 3.74 8.64 -6.59
C TRP A 179 4.44 8.75 -7.94
N PHE A 180 3.74 9.26 -8.95
CA PHE A 180 4.31 9.45 -10.29
C PHE A 180 5.55 10.37 -10.25
N THR A 181 5.42 11.52 -9.57
CA THR A 181 6.54 12.46 -9.37
C THR A 181 7.71 11.82 -8.64
N PHE A 182 7.43 11.01 -7.61
CA PHE A 182 8.47 10.27 -6.90
C PHE A 182 9.21 9.30 -7.82
N PHE A 183 8.50 8.47 -8.59
CA PHE A 183 9.13 7.51 -9.49
C PHE A 183 9.99 8.17 -10.56
N GLN A 184 9.51 9.28 -11.14
CA GLN A 184 10.30 10.08 -12.08
C GLN A 184 11.58 10.62 -11.42
N ARG A 185 11.46 11.21 -10.22
CA ARG A 185 12.57 11.80 -9.48
C ARG A 185 13.67 10.79 -9.16
N VAL A 186 13.29 9.56 -8.81
CA VAL A 186 14.26 8.50 -8.47
C VAL A 186 14.68 7.64 -9.65
N GLY A 187 14.12 7.87 -10.84
CA GLY A 187 14.44 7.12 -12.07
C GLY A 187 14.05 5.65 -11.98
N VAL A 188 12.90 5.33 -11.39
CA VAL A 188 12.41 3.96 -11.23
C VAL A 188 11.11 3.78 -11.98
N GLU A 189 11.02 2.71 -12.76
CA GLU A 189 9.77 2.21 -13.32
C GLU A 189 9.21 1.12 -12.40
N PRO A 190 8.07 1.38 -11.70
CA PRO A 190 7.46 0.39 -10.81
C PRO A 190 6.70 -0.67 -11.62
N PHE A 191 6.57 -1.86 -11.07
CA PHE A 191 5.59 -2.83 -11.58
C PHE A 191 4.18 -2.36 -11.23
N GLN A 192 3.41 -1.99 -12.24
CA GLN A 192 2.05 -1.50 -12.03
C GLN A 192 1.08 -2.67 -11.92
N VAL A 193 0.23 -2.62 -10.90
CA VAL A 193 -0.90 -3.52 -10.68
C VAL A 193 -2.17 -2.70 -10.75
N GLU A 194 -3.06 -3.02 -11.67
CA GLU A 194 -4.37 -2.40 -11.74
C GLU A 194 -5.37 -3.15 -10.85
N TYR A 195 -6.12 -2.40 -10.04
CA TYR A 195 -7.14 -2.98 -9.16
C TYR A 195 -8.20 -3.77 -9.93
N GLU A 196 -8.61 -3.26 -11.08
CA GLU A 196 -9.61 -3.87 -11.94
C GLU A 196 -9.12 -5.23 -12.47
N GLU A 197 -7.86 -5.33 -12.88
CA GLU A 197 -7.23 -6.59 -13.29
C GLU A 197 -7.10 -7.56 -12.12
N LEU A 198 -6.66 -7.05 -10.96
CA LEU A 198 -6.58 -7.85 -9.74
C LEU A 198 -7.95 -8.43 -9.34
N CYS A 199 -9.04 -7.70 -9.60
CA CYS A 199 -10.40 -8.21 -9.37
C CYS A 199 -10.87 -9.20 -10.43
N ARG A 200 -10.42 -9.05 -11.68
CA ARG A 200 -10.79 -9.88 -12.82
C ARG A 200 -10.06 -11.22 -12.80
N ASP A 201 -8.75 -11.17 -12.60
CA ASP A 201 -7.90 -12.35 -12.53
C ASP A 201 -6.92 -12.25 -11.36
N TYR A 202 -7.44 -12.60 -10.19
CA TYR A 202 -6.71 -12.49 -8.93
C TYR A 202 -5.45 -13.36 -8.91
N GLU A 203 -5.57 -14.63 -9.32
CA GLU A 203 -4.45 -15.57 -9.27
C GLU A 203 -3.34 -15.16 -10.23
N ALA A 204 -3.65 -14.84 -11.48
CA ALA A 204 -2.67 -14.41 -12.46
C ALA A 204 -1.97 -13.11 -12.03
N THR A 205 -2.71 -12.13 -11.50
CA THR A 205 -2.13 -10.86 -11.03
C THR A 205 -1.17 -11.06 -9.87
N ILE A 206 -1.50 -11.93 -8.90
CA ILE A 206 -0.59 -12.27 -7.81
C ILE A 206 0.65 -13.00 -8.34
N ARG A 207 0.51 -13.96 -9.28
CA ARG A 207 1.64 -14.66 -9.90
C ARG A 207 2.57 -13.71 -10.64
N ASN A 208 2.03 -12.83 -11.49
CA ASN A 208 2.81 -11.84 -12.22
C ASN A 208 3.58 -10.90 -11.27
N THR A 209 2.94 -10.52 -10.15
CA THR A 209 3.60 -9.72 -9.11
C THR A 209 4.77 -10.49 -8.48
N LEU A 210 4.58 -11.76 -8.15
CA LEU A 210 5.65 -12.62 -7.59
C LEU A 210 6.80 -12.81 -8.59
N ASP A 211 6.50 -13.01 -9.86
CA ASP A 211 7.49 -13.17 -10.93
C ASP A 211 8.32 -11.90 -11.11
N PHE A 212 7.67 -10.72 -11.11
CA PHE A 212 8.39 -9.45 -11.07
C PHE A 212 9.30 -9.35 -9.84
N LEU A 213 8.82 -9.74 -8.67
CA LEU A 213 9.59 -9.72 -7.42
C LEU A 213 10.68 -10.81 -7.37
N LYS A 214 10.72 -11.73 -8.34
CA LYS A 214 11.61 -12.90 -8.38
C LYS A 214 11.40 -13.80 -7.15
N ILE A 215 10.16 -13.98 -6.76
CA ILE A 215 9.74 -14.84 -5.65
C ILE A 215 9.09 -16.09 -6.23
N SER A 216 9.74 -17.23 -6.07
CA SER A 216 9.23 -18.49 -6.57
C SER A 216 8.18 -19.08 -5.64
N LEU A 217 7.10 -19.62 -6.22
CA LEU A 217 6.15 -20.45 -5.48
C LEU A 217 6.59 -21.91 -5.54
N PRO A 218 6.52 -22.65 -4.43
CA PRO A 218 6.70 -24.09 -4.46
C PRO A 218 5.69 -24.77 -5.41
N ARG A 219 6.09 -25.88 -6.01
CA ARG A 219 5.20 -26.66 -6.89
C ARG A 219 3.92 -27.04 -6.14
N GLY A 220 2.77 -26.89 -6.78
CA GLY A 220 1.47 -27.25 -6.20
C GLY A 220 0.84 -26.23 -5.24
N VAL A 221 1.54 -25.13 -4.91
CA VAL A 221 0.92 -24.04 -4.13
C VAL A 221 -0.08 -23.31 -5.00
N ARG A 222 -1.35 -23.35 -4.57
CA ARG A 222 -2.44 -22.56 -5.17
C ARG A 222 -2.57 -21.25 -4.41
N ILE A 223 -2.81 -20.18 -5.15
CA ILE A 223 -3.21 -18.90 -4.58
C ILE A 223 -4.71 -19.00 -4.34
N GLY A 224 -5.10 -19.02 -3.07
CA GLY A 224 -6.51 -19.13 -2.69
C GLY A 224 -7.32 -17.92 -3.12
N SER A 225 -8.65 -18.06 -3.08
CA SER A 225 -9.57 -16.96 -3.33
C SER A 225 -9.32 -15.78 -2.38
N PRO A 226 -9.59 -14.55 -2.80
CA PRO A 226 -9.38 -13.38 -1.96
C PRO A 226 -10.20 -13.43 -0.68
N VAL A 227 -9.55 -13.16 0.46
CA VAL A 227 -10.22 -13.03 1.76
C VAL A 227 -10.93 -11.66 1.87
N THR A 228 -10.47 -10.68 1.12
CA THR A 228 -11.04 -9.33 1.12
C THR A 228 -12.27 -9.29 0.21
N ILE A 229 -13.44 -9.07 0.79
CA ILE A 229 -14.70 -8.96 0.05
C ILE A 229 -14.76 -7.60 -0.67
N ARG A 230 -15.23 -7.62 -1.93
CA ARG A 230 -15.45 -6.41 -2.73
C ARG A 230 -16.55 -5.57 -2.08
N GLN A 231 -16.26 -4.29 -1.81
CA GLN A 231 -17.22 -3.35 -1.22
C GLN A 231 -18.11 -2.62 -2.25
N ALA A 232 -17.99 -2.97 -3.54
CA ALA A 232 -18.88 -2.40 -4.55
C ALA A 232 -20.27 -3.04 -4.40
N ASP A 233 -21.21 -2.24 -3.97
CA ASP A 233 -22.60 -2.59 -3.73
C ASP A 233 -23.54 -1.65 -4.49
N GLU A 234 -24.83 -1.90 -4.41
CA GLU A 234 -25.88 -1.11 -5.04
C GLU A 234 -25.80 0.38 -4.62
N ILE A 235 -25.44 0.66 -3.38
CA ILE A 235 -25.27 2.04 -2.88
C ILE A 235 -24.19 2.76 -3.69
N SER A 236 -23.09 2.09 -4.00
CA SER A 236 -22.00 2.70 -4.80
C SER A 236 -22.46 3.03 -6.22
N ARG A 237 -23.32 2.20 -6.83
CA ARG A 237 -23.88 2.45 -8.16
C ARG A 237 -24.82 3.66 -8.14
N ILE A 238 -25.74 3.71 -7.18
CA ILE A 238 -26.67 4.83 -7.01
C ILE A 238 -25.93 6.14 -6.78
N TRP A 239 -24.90 6.12 -5.94
CA TRP A 239 -24.10 7.31 -5.64
C TRP A 239 -23.27 7.78 -6.85
N GLU A 240 -22.76 6.85 -7.65
CA GLU A 240 -22.03 7.17 -8.87
C GLU A 240 -22.94 7.90 -9.89
N GLU A 241 -24.13 7.36 -10.16
CA GLU A 241 -25.11 7.95 -11.06
C GLU A 241 -25.55 9.36 -10.58
N ARG A 242 -25.82 9.47 -9.29
CA ARG A 242 -26.22 10.73 -8.67
C ARG A 242 -25.10 11.78 -8.74
N PHE A 243 -23.86 11.39 -8.42
CA PHE A 243 -22.71 12.30 -8.46
C PHE A 243 -22.46 12.84 -9.88
N VAL A 244 -22.48 11.98 -10.89
CA VAL A 244 -22.30 12.40 -12.29
C VAL A 244 -23.40 13.39 -12.71
N THR A 245 -24.63 13.22 -12.22
CA THR A 245 -25.75 14.13 -12.49
C THR A 245 -25.59 15.47 -11.77
N GLU A 246 -25.21 15.48 -10.50
CA GLU A 246 -25.11 16.71 -9.69
C GLU A 246 -23.80 17.49 -9.93
N ARG A 247 -22.73 16.81 -10.37
CA ARG A 247 -21.37 17.37 -10.56
C ARG A 247 -20.76 16.97 -11.91
N PRO A 248 -21.40 17.27 -13.05
CA PRO A 248 -20.91 16.81 -14.36
C PRO A 248 -19.51 17.36 -14.71
N SER A 249 -19.16 18.56 -14.24
CA SER A 249 -17.85 19.19 -14.47
C SER A 249 -16.72 18.59 -13.63
N ALA A 250 -17.03 17.94 -12.51
CA ALA A 250 -16.02 17.32 -11.64
C ALA A 250 -15.58 15.94 -12.15
N TYR A 251 -16.35 15.34 -13.07
CA TYR A 251 -16.06 14.03 -13.65
C TYR A 251 -16.09 14.11 -15.18
N LEU A 252 -15.03 14.67 -15.77
CA LEU A 252 -14.74 14.45 -17.18
C LEU A 252 -13.93 13.15 -17.27
N PRO A 253 -14.42 12.09 -17.96
CA PRO A 253 -13.61 10.93 -18.21
C PRO A 253 -12.35 11.39 -18.93
N ALA A 254 -11.17 10.98 -18.45
CA ALA A 254 -9.95 11.19 -19.19
C ALA A 254 -10.17 10.58 -20.58
N HIS A 255 -10.22 11.44 -21.61
CA HIS A 255 -10.34 11.01 -22.99
C HIS A 255 -9.16 10.07 -23.27
N GLY A 256 -9.49 8.86 -23.73
CA GLY A 256 -8.63 7.70 -23.93
C GLY A 256 -7.47 7.90 -24.90
#